data_913483fcb8cfe2f788dd5684be29dff5
#
_entry.id   913483fcb8cfe2f788dd5684be29dff5
#
_cell.length_a   1.000
_cell.length_b   1.000
_cell.length_c   1.000
_cell.angle_alpha   90.00
_cell.angle_beta   90.00
_cell.angle_gamma   90.00
#
_symmetry.space_group_name_H-M   'P 1'
#
loop_
_entity.id
_entity.type
_entity.pdbx_description
1 polymer ?
#
loop_
_entity_poly.entity_id
_entity_poly.type
_entity_poly.pdbx_seq_one_letter_code
_entity_poly.pdbx_strand_id
1 'polypeptide(L)'
;MSFKELTKYRMQLLKVLSEKEFSLDFHIFATEAVQDAQYISEEDAENVAKLIVDCVNAGDGEDEIIEKARFKVDYAKYVFGVKKALYGLGVEDERVENLMSLYKEDLMNAFNHGWSAECIAENMNDDY
;
A
#
# COMPACT_ATOMS: atom_id res chain seq x y z
N MET A 1 4.91 -0.06 -19.34
CA MET A 1 5.45 -1.07 -18.42
C MET A 1 5.07 -2.46 -18.89
N SER A 2 6.03 -3.38 -18.99
CA SER A 2 5.75 -4.73 -19.43
C SER A 2 5.06 -5.55 -18.34
N PHE A 3 4.39 -6.63 -18.74
CA PHE A 3 3.76 -7.56 -17.77
C PHE A 3 4.79 -8.11 -16.79
N LYS A 4 6.01 -8.40 -17.24
CA LYS A 4 7.07 -8.91 -16.36
C LYS A 4 7.45 -7.90 -15.28
N GLU A 5 7.48 -6.61 -15.60
CA GLU A 5 7.79 -5.56 -14.63
C GLU A 5 6.66 -5.41 -13.61
N LEU A 6 5.40 -5.52 -14.07
CA LEU A 6 4.23 -5.41 -13.19
C LEU A 6 4.08 -6.56 -12.21
N THR A 7 4.73 -7.70 -12.47
CA THR A 7 4.57 -8.90 -11.63
C THR A 7 5.88 -9.39 -11.01
N LYS A 8 6.98 -8.67 -11.25
CA LYS A 8 8.32 -9.07 -10.83
C LYS A 8 8.40 -9.49 -9.35
N TYR A 9 7.95 -8.64 -8.46
CA TYR A 9 8.05 -8.90 -7.02
C TYR A 9 7.03 -9.92 -6.55
N ARG A 10 5.84 -9.97 -7.16
CA ARG A 10 4.86 -11.01 -6.83
C ARG A 10 5.38 -12.39 -7.21
N MET A 11 6.07 -12.50 -8.34
CA MET A 11 6.72 -13.76 -8.74
C MET A 11 7.86 -14.12 -7.80
N GLN A 12 8.68 -13.15 -7.39
CA GLN A 12 9.73 -13.36 -6.40
C GLN A 12 9.16 -13.81 -5.06
N LEU A 13 8.03 -13.24 -4.65
CA LEU A 13 7.36 -13.63 -3.41
C LEU A 13 6.91 -15.09 -3.46
N LEU A 14 6.28 -15.52 -4.54
CA LEU A 14 5.87 -16.90 -4.72
C LEU A 14 7.06 -17.85 -4.61
N LYS A 15 8.17 -17.47 -5.25
CA LYS A 15 9.40 -18.25 -5.19
C LYS A 15 9.94 -18.37 -3.77
N VAL A 16 10.02 -17.24 -3.06
CA VAL A 16 10.51 -17.20 -1.68
C VAL A 16 9.63 -18.05 -0.77
N LEU A 17 8.31 -17.95 -0.92
CA LEU A 17 7.37 -18.73 -0.12
C LEU A 17 7.49 -20.24 -0.39
N SER A 18 7.88 -20.63 -1.59
CA SER A 18 8.06 -22.05 -1.94
C SER A 18 9.42 -22.60 -1.49
N GLU A 19 10.44 -21.76 -1.38
CA GLU A 19 11.82 -22.20 -1.07
C GLU A 19 12.15 -22.20 0.41
N LYS A 20 11.45 -21.40 1.21
CA LYS A 20 11.71 -21.27 2.66
C LYS A 20 10.56 -21.81 3.48
N GLU A 21 10.90 -22.27 4.68
CA GLU A 21 9.88 -22.77 5.62
C GLU A 21 9.25 -21.61 6.37
N PHE A 22 7.97 -21.37 6.10
CA PHE A 22 7.15 -20.40 6.83
C PHE A 22 5.93 -21.10 7.41
N SER A 23 5.35 -20.52 8.45
CA SER A 23 4.09 -21.04 9.00
C SER A 23 2.97 -20.90 7.97
N LEU A 24 1.95 -21.73 8.11
CA LEU A 24 0.76 -21.64 7.26
C LEU A 24 0.11 -20.26 7.38
N ASP A 25 0.05 -19.73 8.61
CA ASP A 25 -0.51 -18.40 8.87
C ASP A 25 0.22 -17.32 8.08
N PHE A 26 1.55 -17.42 7.98
CA PHE A 26 2.35 -16.46 7.20
C PHE A 26 2.03 -16.57 5.71
N HIS A 27 1.92 -17.79 5.17
CA HIS A 27 1.55 -18.00 3.77
C HIS A 27 0.19 -17.36 3.46
N ILE A 28 -0.80 -17.61 4.31
CA ILE A 28 -2.14 -17.05 4.15
C ILE A 28 -2.09 -15.54 4.20
N PHE A 29 -1.39 -14.99 5.21
CA PHE A 29 -1.27 -13.55 5.36
C PHE A 29 -0.62 -12.89 4.13
N ALA A 30 0.52 -13.42 3.66
CA ALA A 30 1.24 -12.85 2.52
C ALA A 30 0.36 -12.83 1.27
N THR A 31 -0.37 -13.91 1.02
CA THR A 31 -1.28 -14.00 -0.11
C THR A 31 -2.42 -12.97 -0.01
N GLU A 32 -3.04 -12.89 1.17
CA GLU A 32 -4.16 -11.96 1.40
C GLU A 32 -3.70 -10.51 1.31
N ALA A 33 -2.52 -10.18 1.85
CA ALA A 33 -2.00 -8.82 1.81
C ALA A 33 -1.79 -8.34 0.37
N VAL A 34 -1.21 -9.19 -0.47
CA VAL A 34 -1.00 -8.87 -1.89
C VAL A 34 -2.34 -8.73 -2.62
N GLN A 35 -3.30 -9.62 -2.35
CA GLN A 35 -4.63 -9.54 -2.96
C GLN A 35 -5.37 -8.25 -2.56
N ASP A 36 -5.30 -7.88 -1.29
CA ASP A 36 -5.90 -6.65 -0.80
C ASP A 36 -5.30 -5.42 -1.49
N ALA A 37 -3.97 -5.41 -1.64
CA ALA A 37 -3.29 -4.32 -2.32
C ALA A 37 -3.64 -4.30 -3.81
N GLN A 38 -3.78 -5.46 -4.45
CA GLN A 38 -4.17 -5.57 -5.86
C GLN A 38 -5.54 -4.98 -6.11
N TYR A 39 -6.44 -5.07 -5.13
CA TYR A 39 -7.77 -4.48 -5.21
C TYR A 39 -7.69 -2.95 -5.38
N ILE A 40 -6.65 -2.33 -4.83
CA ILE A 40 -6.39 -0.90 -5.00
C ILE A 40 -5.75 -0.64 -6.35
N SER A 41 -4.60 -1.28 -6.63
CA SER A 41 -3.89 -1.19 -7.91
C SER A 41 -2.85 -2.30 -8.03
N GLU A 42 -2.46 -2.59 -9.26
CA GLU A 42 -1.37 -3.54 -9.53
C GLU A 42 -0.04 -3.05 -8.95
N GLU A 43 0.18 -1.73 -8.98
CA GLU A 43 1.38 -1.13 -8.41
C GLU A 43 1.45 -1.34 -6.89
N ASP A 44 0.33 -1.17 -6.19
CA ASP A 44 0.27 -1.40 -4.74
C ASP A 44 0.54 -2.86 -4.40
N ALA A 45 -0.02 -3.80 -5.17
CA ALA A 45 0.24 -5.23 -4.99
C ALA A 45 1.73 -5.53 -5.15
N GLU A 46 2.36 -4.95 -6.15
CA GLU A 46 3.79 -5.14 -6.41
C GLU A 46 4.64 -4.56 -5.27
N ASN A 47 4.27 -3.39 -4.76
CA ASN A 47 4.97 -2.75 -3.65
C ASN A 47 4.87 -3.55 -2.36
N VAL A 48 3.71 -4.13 -2.07
CA VAL A 48 3.53 -5.00 -0.90
C VAL A 48 4.37 -6.26 -1.05
N ALA A 49 4.35 -6.89 -2.22
CA ALA A 49 5.16 -8.08 -2.49
C ALA A 49 6.65 -7.78 -2.34
N LYS A 50 7.11 -6.64 -2.87
CA LYS A 50 8.50 -6.20 -2.73
C LYS A 50 8.88 -6.03 -1.26
N LEU A 51 8.03 -5.39 -0.48
CA LEU A 51 8.29 -5.19 0.94
C LEU A 51 8.49 -6.53 1.66
N ILE A 52 7.62 -7.50 1.41
CA ILE A 52 7.72 -8.82 2.03
C ILE A 52 9.00 -9.53 1.60
N VAL A 53 9.32 -9.51 0.31
CA VAL A 53 10.56 -10.12 -0.21
C VAL A 53 11.80 -9.48 0.42
N ASP A 54 11.83 -8.15 0.48
CA ASP A 54 12.96 -7.42 1.07
C ASP A 54 13.13 -7.77 2.55
N CYS A 55 12.03 -7.87 3.30
CA CYS A 55 12.07 -8.26 4.72
C CYS A 55 12.57 -9.68 4.90
N VAL A 56 12.14 -10.61 4.06
CA VAL A 56 12.61 -12.00 4.10
C VAL A 56 14.12 -12.05 3.83
N ASN A 57 14.57 -11.32 2.82
CA ASN A 57 16.00 -11.28 2.48
C ASN A 57 16.85 -10.60 3.56
N ALA A 58 16.26 -9.69 4.32
CA ALA A 58 16.93 -9.04 5.45
C ALA A 58 16.98 -9.91 6.71
N GLY A 59 16.28 -11.05 6.71
CA GLY A 59 16.25 -11.96 7.86
C GLY A 59 15.25 -11.58 8.94
N ASP A 60 14.27 -10.74 8.62
CA ASP A 60 13.22 -10.34 9.57
C ASP A 60 12.36 -11.55 9.97
N GLY A 61 11.86 -11.56 11.20
CA GLY A 61 10.93 -12.59 11.67
C GLY A 61 9.56 -12.43 11.05
N GLU A 62 8.75 -13.51 11.07
CA GLU A 62 7.40 -13.50 10.49
C GLU A 62 6.52 -12.39 11.07
N ASP A 63 6.56 -12.20 12.41
CA ASP A 63 5.74 -11.19 13.09
C ASP A 63 6.10 -9.77 12.64
N GLU A 64 7.41 -9.49 12.49
CA GLU A 64 7.88 -8.18 11.99
C GLU A 64 7.42 -7.93 10.58
N ILE A 65 7.52 -8.95 9.71
CA ILE A 65 7.11 -8.84 8.32
C ILE A 65 5.60 -8.57 8.23
N ILE A 66 4.81 -9.30 9.03
CA ILE A 66 3.35 -9.11 9.08
C ILE A 66 3.02 -7.68 9.48
N GLU A 67 3.65 -7.16 10.52
CA GLU A 67 3.39 -5.80 11.00
C GLU A 67 3.70 -4.76 9.93
N LYS A 68 4.87 -4.86 9.30
CA LYS A 68 5.28 -3.94 8.25
C LYS A 68 4.37 -4.00 7.02
N ALA A 69 4.00 -5.21 6.61
CA ALA A 69 3.13 -5.40 5.45
C ALA A 69 1.71 -4.90 5.72
N ARG A 70 1.18 -5.13 6.92
CA ARG A 70 -0.14 -4.58 7.32
C ARG A 70 -0.14 -3.06 7.26
N PHE A 71 0.89 -2.43 7.81
CA PHE A 71 1.03 -0.98 7.75
C PHE A 71 1.02 -0.49 6.31
N LYS A 72 1.78 -1.17 5.43
CA LYS A 72 1.86 -0.80 4.01
C LYS A 72 0.50 -0.89 3.32
N VAL A 73 -0.23 -1.98 3.56
CA VAL A 73 -1.57 -2.18 2.97
C VAL A 73 -2.55 -1.15 3.53
N ASP A 74 -2.55 -0.94 4.84
CA ASP A 74 -3.47 0.00 5.49
C ASP A 74 -3.23 1.43 5.00
N TYR A 75 -1.97 1.82 4.85
CA TYR A 75 -1.63 3.15 4.33
C TYR A 75 -2.06 3.29 2.87
N ALA A 76 -1.87 2.26 2.05
CA ALA A 76 -2.33 2.27 0.66
C ALA A 76 -3.85 2.43 0.57
N LYS A 77 -4.59 1.75 1.43
CA LYS A 77 -6.05 1.89 1.52
C LYS A 77 -6.44 3.31 1.94
N TYR A 78 -5.71 3.88 2.88
CA TYR A 78 -5.95 5.25 3.34
C TYR A 78 -5.77 6.26 2.20
N VAL A 79 -4.65 6.17 1.49
CA VAL A 79 -4.36 7.03 0.33
C VAL A 79 -5.44 6.90 -0.73
N PHE A 80 -5.86 5.67 -1.03
CA PHE A 80 -6.94 5.41 -1.97
C PHE A 80 -8.24 6.07 -1.51
N GLY A 81 -8.56 5.98 -0.22
CA GLY A 81 -9.73 6.62 0.37
C GLY A 81 -9.68 8.14 0.27
N VAL A 82 -8.51 8.74 0.44
CA VAL A 82 -8.33 10.19 0.28
C VAL A 82 -8.59 10.60 -1.17
N LYS A 83 -8.06 9.86 -2.14
CA LYS A 83 -8.33 10.12 -3.56
C LYS A 83 -9.82 10.05 -3.87
N LYS A 84 -10.50 9.01 -3.39
CA LYS A 84 -11.94 8.86 -3.59
C LYS A 84 -12.72 10.02 -2.97
N ALA A 85 -12.31 10.47 -1.78
CA ALA A 85 -12.94 11.60 -1.12
C ALA A 85 -12.77 12.90 -1.92
N LEU A 86 -11.57 13.12 -2.49
CA LEU A 86 -11.32 14.28 -3.35
C LEU A 86 -12.20 14.25 -4.61
N TYR A 87 -12.34 13.09 -5.25
CA TYR A 87 -13.25 12.95 -6.40
C TYR A 87 -14.69 13.20 -5.98
N GLY A 88 -15.07 12.77 -4.79
CA GLY A 88 -16.40 13.03 -4.24
C GLY A 88 -16.68 14.50 -4.00
N LEU A 89 -15.64 15.31 -3.77
CA LEU A 89 -15.74 16.76 -3.65
C LEU A 89 -15.74 17.49 -5.00
N GLY A 90 -15.67 16.75 -6.11
CA GLY A 90 -15.68 17.33 -7.45
C GLY A 90 -14.31 17.79 -7.95
N VAL A 91 -13.23 17.36 -7.31
CA VAL A 91 -11.88 17.72 -7.71
C VAL A 91 -11.48 16.96 -8.98
N GLU A 92 -10.92 17.64 -9.96
CA GLU A 92 -10.49 17.06 -11.23
C GLU A 92 -9.24 16.18 -11.06
N ASP A 93 -9.07 15.19 -11.95
CA ASP A 93 -7.97 14.21 -11.91
C ASP A 93 -6.60 14.85 -11.75
N GLU A 94 -6.29 15.86 -12.57
CA GLU A 94 -5.00 16.54 -12.54
C GLU A 94 -4.74 17.19 -11.18
N ARG A 95 -5.76 17.84 -10.63
CA ARG A 95 -5.66 18.48 -9.33
C ARG A 95 -5.52 17.45 -8.19
N VAL A 96 -6.23 16.31 -8.29
CA VAL A 96 -6.10 15.23 -7.32
C VAL A 96 -4.65 14.76 -7.27
N GLU A 97 -4.04 14.48 -8.42
CA GLU A 97 -2.65 14.03 -8.48
C GLU A 97 -1.69 15.08 -7.90
N ASN A 98 -1.91 16.36 -8.20
CA ASN A 98 -1.10 17.45 -7.68
C ASN A 98 -1.23 17.55 -6.16
N LEU A 99 -2.44 17.46 -5.61
CA LEU A 99 -2.68 17.52 -4.17
C LEU A 99 -2.05 16.34 -3.46
N MET A 100 -2.20 15.12 -4.01
CA MET A 100 -1.60 13.93 -3.42
C MET A 100 -0.08 14.03 -3.35
N SER A 101 0.55 14.59 -4.37
CA SER A 101 1.99 14.79 -4.40
C SER A 101 2.43 15.88 -3.40
N LEU A 102 1.72 17.00 -3.38
CA LEU A 102 2.05 18.15 -2.53
C LEU A 102 1.93 17.83 -1.04
N TYR A 103 0.90 17.09 -0.65
CA TYR A 103 0.60 16.77 0.75
C TYR A 103 1.06 15.37 1.17
N LYS A 104 2.04 14.81 0.48
CA LYS A 104 2.51 13.43 0.74
C LYS A 104 2.90 13.20 2.20
N GLU A 105 3.66 14.14 2.80
CA GLU A 105 4.07 14.02 4.20
C GLU A 105 2.91 14.22 5.15
N ASP A 106 2.02 15.14 4.84
CA ASP A 106 0.82 15.40 5.64
C ASP A 106 -0.12 14.20 5.67
N LEU A 107 -0.21 13.46 4.56
CA LEU A 107 -1.00 12.23 4.48
C LEU A 107 -0.49 11.17 5.44
N MET A 108 0.82 10.97 5.49
CA MET A 108 1.42 10.02 6.43
C MET A 108 1.17 10.44 7.87
N ASN A 109 1.32 11.73 8.17
CA ASN A 109 1.06 12.26 9.51
C ASN A 109 -0.41 12.10 9.91
N ALA A 110 -1.33 12.42 8.99
CA ALA A 110 -2.77 12.26 9.23
C ALA A 110 -3.14 10.79 9.49
N PHE A 111 -2.56 9.88 8.70
CA PHE A 111 -2.77 8.45 8.88
C PHE A 111 -2.31 8.00 10.27
N ASN A 112 -1.10 8.41 10.68
CA ASN A 112 -0.54 8.04 11.98
C ASN A 112 -1.32 8.63 13.16
N HIS A 113 -2.01 9.77 12.97
CA HIS A 113 -2.81 10.42 14.00
C HIS A 113 -4.28 10.01 13.99
N GLY A 114 -4.65 9.09 13.10
CA GLY A 114 -6.01 8.56 13.04
C GLY A 114 -7.05 9.46 12.39
N TRP A 115 -6.63 10.45 11.59
CA TRP A 115 -7.56 11.33 10.88
C TRP A 115 -8.28 10.54 9.78
N SER A 116 -9.57 10.81 9.59
CA SER A 116 -10.31 10.15 8.51
C SER A 116 -9.84 10.64 7.14
N ALA A 117 -10.00 9.79 6.13
CA ALA A 117 -9.65 10.15 4.75
C ALA A 117 -10.45 11.38 4.27
N GLU A 118 -11.71 11.45 4.63
CA GLU A 118 -12.58 12.58 4.29
C GLU A 118 -12.10 13.88 4.91
N CYS A 119 -11.67 13.84 6.17
CA CYS A 119 -11.20 15.01 6.89
C CYS A 119 -9.95 15.60 6.23
N ILE A 120 -8.95 14.78 5.94
CA ILE A 120 -7.72 15.28 5.30
C ILE A 120 -7.99 15.73 3.86
N ALA A 121 -8.90 15.05 3.14
CA ALA A 121 -9.26 15.45 1.78
C ALA A 121 -9.90 16.84 1.75
N GLU A 122 -10.81 17.12 2.68
CA GLU A 122 -11.43 18.44 2.81
C GLU A 122 -10.39 19.52 3.09
N ASN A 123 -9.48 19.24 4.01
CA ASN A 123 -8.40 20.19 4.35
C ASN A 123 -7.48 20.46 3.17
N MET A 124 -7.11 19.41 2.43
CA MET A 124 -6.27 19.56 1.24
C MET A 124 -6.96 20.40 0.17
N ASN A 125 -8.25 20.19 -0.03
CA ASN A 125 -9.02 20.93 -1.03
C ASN A 125 -9.24 22.40 -0.62
N ASP A 126 -9.47 22.66 0.66
CA ASP A 126 -9.71 24.02 1.17
C ASP A 126 -8.46 24.87 1.18
N ASP A 127 -7.30 24.29 1.49
CA ASP A 127 -6.03 25.01 1.59
C ASP A 127 -5.45 25.39 0.24
N TYR A 128 -6.01 24.90 -0.86
CA TYR A 128 -5.53 25.13 -2.22
C TYR A 128 -6.57 25.92 -3.03
#